data_e3acc6a103be9eb1c17e937aca474bf8
#
_entry.id   e3acc6a103be9eb1c17e937aca474bf8
#
_cell.length_a   1.000
_cell.length_b   1.000
_cell.length_c   1.000
_cell.angle_alpha   90.00
_cell.angle_beta   90.00
_cell.angle_gamma   90.00
#
_symmetry.space_group_name_H-M   'P 1'
#
loop_
_entity.id
_entity.type
_entity.pdbx_description
1 polymer ?
#
loop_
_entity_poly.entity_id
_entity_poly.type
_entity_poly.pdbx_seq_one_letter_code
_entity_poly.pdbx_strand_id
1 'polypeptide(L)'
;HYYPFGGVFASEENVQPYKYNGKELDTKKGLNWYDYGARMYDAALGRWHKIDPMTEKYYSVSPYAYCSSNPVNAIDYQGKLVIFINGLHNGFEGADPDYWKMKNHSPNFDQAVMDHFKDWNSRYYDGSLGGIFSLSYNMQISTRFDFGYIAGLRDVKDIISKLARDSKGNIIETIKIISHSMGGAYAKGFLKAVMEYIQKHPEECNGINLAEYDFAPYQPGSQTAIEGVDTYQYSHKKDNIAGNTPIRGAKQMDTYSDEKRRHSLEDFFDYIKTLPEGSYKIEDGKIVKL
;
A
#
# COMPACT_ATOMS: atom_id res chain seq x y z
N HIS A 1 -14.13 -2.93 -28.36
CA HIS A 1 -14.47 -4.21 -27.71
C HIS A 1 -13.23 -5.08 -27.62
N TYR A 2 -13.11 -5.85 -26.52
CA TYR A 2 -11.94 -6.69 -26.24
C TYR A 2 -12.36 -8.12 -25.92
N TYR A 3 -11.51 -9.09 -26.28
CA TYR A 3 -11.59 -10.44 -25.73
C TYR A 3 -11.20 -10.44 -24.25
N PRO A 4 -11.53 -11.47 -23.47
CA PRO A 4 -11.23 -11.53 -22.02
C PRO A 4 -9.77 -11.21 -21.65
N PHE A 5 -8.81 -11.61 -22.48
CA PHE A 5 -7.38 -11.32 -22.32
C PHE A 5 -6.93 -10.04 -23.04
N GLY A 6 -7.85 -9.15 -23.44
CA GLY A 6 -7.49 -7.83 -23.99
C GLY A 6 -7.17 -7.81 -25.48
N GLY A 7 -7.32 -8.92 -26.19
CA GLY A 7 -7.22 -8.94 -27.65
C GLY A 7 -8.32 -8.04 -28.27
N VAL A 8 -7.96 -7.21 -29.24
CA VAL A 8 -8.90 -6.30 -29.90
C VAL A 8 -9.85 -7.07 -30.79
N PHE A 9 -11.17 -6.92 -30.57
CA PHE A 9 -12.20 -7.65 -31.33
C PHE A 9 -12.59 -6.97 -32.64
N ALA A 10 -12.50 -5.62 -32.72
CA ALA A 10 -12.81 -4.87 -33.90
C ALA A 10 -11.79 -3.76 -34.11
N SER A 11 -11.20 -3.69 -35.27
CA SER A 11 -10.33 -2.59 -35.71
C SER A 11 -11.18 -1.55 -36.44
N GLU A 12 -11.84 -0.67 -35.72
CA GLU A 12 -12.08 0.65 -36.27
C GLU A 12 -10.76 1.41 -36.22
N GLU A 13 -10.46 2.24 -37.22
CA GLU A 13 -9.29 3.11 -37.26
C GLU A 13 -9.36 4.13 -36.12
N ASN A 14 -9.12 3.64 -34.92
CA ASN A 14 -9.14 4.47 -33.73
C ASN A 14 -7.71 4.91 -33.44
N VAL A 15 -7.44 6.18 -33.65
CA VAL A 15 -6.15 6.85 -33.47
C VAL A 15 -5.67 6.81 -32.00
N GLN A 16 -6.54 6.46 -31.07
CA GLN A 16 -6.23 6.37 -29.65
C GLN A 16 -5.24 5.23 -29.35
N PRO A 17 -4.02 5.53 -28.87
CA PRO A 17 -3.01 4.49 -28.57
C PRO A 17 -3.34 3.67 -27.31
N TYR A 18 -4.10 4.25 -26.39
CA TYR A 18 -4.50 3.59 -25.15
C TYR A 18 -5.74 2.73 -25.36
N LYS A 19 -5.64 1.45 -25.08
CA LYS A 19 -6.68 0.44 -25.36
C LYS A 19 -7.11 -0.31 -24.10
N TYR A 20 -6.91 -1.62 -24.04
CA TYR A 20 -7.31 -2.50 -22.95
C TYR A 20 -6.71 -2.04 -21.61
N ASN A 21 -7.56 -1.89 -20.59
CA ASN A 21 -7.21 -1.39 -19.26
C ASN A 21 -6.49 -0.03 -19.25
N GLY A 22 -6.72 0.81 -20.25
CA GLY A 22 -6.08 2.11 -20.37
C GLY A 22 -4.58 2.06 -20.70
N LYS A 23 -4.07 0.92 -21.18
CA LYS A 23 -2.65 0.74 -21.51
C LYS A 23 -2.38 1.08 -22.96
N GLU A 24 -1.17 1.62 -23.21
CA GLU A 24 -0.70 1.90 -24.55
C GLU A 24 -0.46 0.58 -25.30
N LEU A 25 -1.05 0.49 -26.49
CA LEU A 25 -0.84 -0.64 -27.40
C LEU A 25 0.32 -0.32 -28.34
N ASP A 26 1.45 -0.96 -28.18
CA ASP A 26 2.57 -0.88 -29.14
C ASP A 26 2.29 -1.77 -30.35
N THR A 27 1.92 -1.13 -31.45
CA THR A 27 1.67 -1.79 -32.74
C THR A 27 2.89 -1.84 -33.64
N LYS A 28 4.03 -1.28 -33.19
CA LYS A 28 5.27 -1.24 -34.00
C LYS A 28 5.71 -2.65 -34.33
N LYS A 29 6.08 -2.85 -35.58
CA LYS A 29 6.53 -4.15 -36.11
C LYS A 29 5.51 -5.29 -35.92
N GLY A 30 4.23 -5.00 -35.72
CA GLY A 30 3.17 -6.02 -35.57
C GLY A 30 3.18 -6.76 -34.21
N LEU A 31 3.86 -6.23 -33.21
CA LEU A 31 3.97 -6.89 -31.89
C LEU A 31 2.62 -6.90 -31.15
N ASN A 32 1.85 -5.81 -31.21
CA ASN A 32 0.55 -5.68 -30.54
C ASN A 32 0.59 -5.98 -29.03
N TRP A 33 1.62 -5.47 -28.34
CA TRP A 33 1.81 -5.65 -26.91
C TRP A 33 1.33 -4.43 -26.14
N TYR A 34 0.77 -4.63 -24.97
CA TYR A 34 0.40 -3.56 -24.05
C TYR A 34 1.55 -3.19 -23.13
N ASP A 35 1.87 -1.90 -23.07
CA ASP A 35 2.86 -1.38 -22.13
C ASP A 35 2.23 -1.14 -20.76
N TYR A 36 2.62 -1.94 -19.78
CA TYR A 36 2.26 -1.79 -18.38
C TYR A 36 3.36 -1.09 -17.55
N GLY A 37 4.35 -0.49 -18.20
CA GLY A 37 5.49 0.18 -17.58
C GLY A 37 6.58 -0.80 -17.13
N ALA A 38 6.35 -1.59 -16.12
CA ALA A 38 7.33 -2.57 -15.64
C ALA A 38 7.48 -3.78 -16.58
N ARG A 39 6.40 -4.17 -17.28
CA ARG A 39 6.36 -5.35 -18.16
C ARG A 39 5.51 -5.08 -19.39
N MET A 40 5.87 -5.74 -20.49
CA MET A 40 5.03 -5.79 -21.70
C MET A 40 4.09 -6.99 -21.60
N TYR A 41 2.82 -6.77 -21.92
CA TYR A 41 1.78 -7.79 -21.89
C TYR A 41 1.38 -8.20 -23.32
N ASP A 42 1.38 -9.48 -23.57
CA ASP A 42 0.93 -10.08 -24.84
C ASP A 42 -0.51 -10.57 -24.68
N ALA A 43 -1.44 -9.86 -25.28
CA ALA A 43 -2.86 -10.21 -25.22
C ALA A 43 -3.20 -11.45 -26.05
N ALA A 44 -2.41 -11.79 -27.08
CA ALA A 44 -2.61 -12.99 -27.91
C ALA A 44 -2.21 -14.25 -27.14
N LEU A 45 -1.19 -14.16 -26.29
CA LEU A 45 -0.72 -15.25 -25.46
C LEU A 45 -1.34 -15.23 -24.05
N GLY A 46 -1.96 -14.13 -23.64
CA GLY A 46 -2.55 -13.95 -22.33
C GLY A 46 -1.51 -13.92 -21.19
N ARG A 47 -0.28 -13.44 -21.46
CA ARG A 47 0.83 -13.52 -20.50
C ARG A 47 1.81 -12.37 -20.61
N TRP A 48 2.63 -12.21 -19.58
CA TRP A 48 3.76 -11.30 -19.56
C TRP A 48 4.94 -11.79 -20.41
N HIS A 49 5.71 -10.88 -20.99
CA HIS A 49 6.94 -11.18 -21.70
C HIS A 49 8.15 -11.40 -20.82
N LYS A 50 8.12 -10.86 -19.59
CA LYS A 50 9.18 -11.02 -18.59
C LYS A 50 8.65 -11.76 -17.39
N ILE A 51 9.54 -12.48 -16.71
CA ILE A 51 9.28 -13.09 -15.41
C ILE A 51 8.81 -12.00 -14.44
N ASP A 52 7.79 -12.32 -13.66
CA ASP A 52 7.34 -11.47 -12.57
C ASP A 52 8.50 -11.34 -11.55
N PRO A 53 8.95 -10.13 -11.22
CA PRO A 53 9.96 -9.94 -10.19
C PRO A 53 9.56 -10.52 -8.82
N MET A 54 8.26 -10.74 -8.62
CA MET A 54 7.69 -11.31 -7.40
C MET A 54 7.44 -12.83 -7.50
N THR A 55 7.91 -13.49 -8.54
CA THR A 55 7.69 -14.94 -8.81
C THR A 55 8.01 -15.83 -7.62
N GLU A 56 9.07 -15.52 -6.89
CA GLU A 56 9.48 -16.29 -5.72
C GLU A 56 8.45 -16.27 -4.57
N LYS A 57 7.47 -15.37 -4.62
CA LYS A 57 6.38 -15.28 -3.65
C LYS A 57 5.14 -16.09 -4.05
N TYR A 58 5.05 -16.53 -5.30
CA TYR A 58 3.85 -17.18 -5.85
C TYR A 58 4.17 -18.51 -6.53
N TYR A 59 4.74 -19.46 -5.81
CA TYR A 59 5.16 -20.77 -6.34
C TYR A 59 4.05 -21.56 -7.05
N SER A 60 2.79 -21.27 -6.76
CA SER A 60 1.64 -21.95 -7.39
C SER A 60 1.18 -21.31 -8.70
N VAL A 61 1.72 -20.16 -9.08
CA VAL A 61 1.32 -19.41 -10.27
C VAL A 61 2.49 -19.30 -11.22
N SER A 62 2.23 -19.43 -12.53
CA SER A 62 3.27 -19.25 -13.54
C SER A 62 3.88 -17.83 -13.43
N PRO A 63 5.22 -17.70 -13.49
CA PRO A 63 5.90 -16.41 -13.45
C PRO A 63 5.53 -15.45 -14.59
N TYR A 64 4.85 -15.95 -15.59
CA TYR A 64 4.37 -15.20 -16.74
C TYR A 64 2.85 -14.96 -16.72
N ALA A 65 2.13 -15.47 -15.71
CA ALA A 65 0.68 -15.36 -15.67
C ALA A 65 0.22 -13.90 -15.52
N TYR A 66 -0.70 -13.48 -16.37
CA TYR A 66 -1.41 -12.21 -16.25
C TYR A 66 -2.68 -12.44 -15.41
N CYS A 67 -2.87 -11.62 -14.35
CA CYS A 67 -4.03 -11.69 -13.46
C CYS A 67 -4.33 -13.12 -12.96
N SER A 68 -3.30 -13.90 -12.62
CA SER A 68 -3.43 -15.32 -12.23
C SER A 68 -4.24 -16.15 -13.22
N SER A 69 -4.14 -15.82 -14.51
CA SER A 69 -4.92 -16.42 -15.63
C SER A 69 -6.43 -16.22 -15.52
N ASN A 70 -6.91 -15.22 -14.78
CA ASN A 70 -8.32 -14.88 -14.63
C ASN A 70 -8.63 -13.39 -14.90
N PRO A 71 -8.36 -12.87 -16.11
CA PRO A 71 -8.48 -11.44 -16.43
C PRO A 71 -9.93 -10.94 -16.55
N VAL A 72 -10.92 -11.84 -16.47
CA VAL A 72 -12.34 -11.46 -16.43
C VAL A 72 -12.75 -10.96 -15.03
N ASN A 73 -12.15 -11.54 -13.98
CA ASN A 73 -12.44 -11.21 -12.58
C ASN A 73 -11.30 -10.48 -11.88
N ALA A 74 -10.16 -10.34 -12.55
CA ALA A 74 -9.00 -9.65 -12.04
C ALA A 74 -8.46 -8.69 -13.11
N ILE A 75 -8.12 -7.49 -12.70
CA ILE A 75 -7.44 -6.50 -13.53
C ILE A 75 -6.11 -6.22 -12.84
N ASP A 76 -5.00 -6.25 -13.59
CA ASP A 76 -3.76 -5.67 -13.11
C ASP A 76 -3.90 -4.14 -13.21
N TYR A 77 -4.49 -3.54 -12.19
CA TYR A 77 -4.50 -2.10 -12.02
C TYR A 77 -3.09 -1.67 -11.61
N GLN A 78 -2.31 -1.20 -12.55
CA GLN A 78 -1.10 -0.50 -12.15
C GLN A 78 -1.48 0.61 -11.18
N GLY A 79 -1.02 0.45 -9.95
CA GLY A 79 -0.78 1.60 -9.16
C GLY A 79 -1.51 1.81 -7.88
N LYS A 80 -2.40 0.99 -7.39
CA LYS A 80 -2.78 1.14 -5.97
C LYS A 80 -1.58 0.74 -5.12
N LEU A 81 -1.22 1.55 -4.13
CA LEU A 81 -0.01 1.33 -3.34
C LEU A 81 -0.34 1.06 -1.88
N VAL A 82 0.07 -0.10 -1.37
CA VAL A 82 0.08 -0.42 0.05
C VAL A 82 1.50 -0.31 0.60
N ILE A 83 1.70 0.53 1.59
CA ILE A 83 2.98 0.72 2.28
C ILE A 83 2.91 0.02 3.63
N PHE A 84 3.78 -0.94 3.84
CA PHE A 84 3.91 -1.69 5.08
C PHE A 84 5.09 -1.17 5.89
N ILE A 85 4.85 -0.81 7.15
CA ILE A 85 5.86 -0.30 8.08
C ILE A 85 5.87 -1.17 9.32
N ASN A 86 6.90 -2.00 9.45
CA ASN A 86 7.01 -2.98 10.51
C ASN A 86 7.31 -2.36 11.89
N GLY A 87 7.07 -3.16 12.92
CA GLY A 87 7.53 -2.88 14.28
C GLY A 87 8.86 -3.55 14.58
N LEU A 88 9.10 -3.83 15.86
CA LEU A 88 10.31 -4.51 16.32
C LEU A 88 10.40 -5.93 15.74
N HIS A 89 11.56 -6.29 15.22
CA HIS A 89 11.88 -7.62 14.71
C HIS A 89 13.15 -8.20 15.34
N ASN A 90 13.32 -9.51 15.27
CA ASN A 90 14.39 -10.26 15.95
C ASN A 90 15.59 -10.58 15.05
N GLY A 91 15.66 -10.07 13.84
CA GLY A 91 16.68 -10.45 12.88
C GLY A 91 17.10 -9.32 11.95
N PHE A 92 17.66 -9.72 10.81
CA PHE A 92 18.03 -8.82 9.73
C PHE A 92 16.87 -8.53 8.78
N GLU A 93 15.65 -8.87 9.20
CA GLU A 93 14.43 -8.88 8.37
C GLU A 93 13.98 -7.47 7.96
N GLY A 94 14.42 -6.43 8.67
CA GLY A 94 14.23 -5.02 8.33
C GLY A 94 12.97 -4.68 7.51
N ALA A 95 13.18 -3.99 6.41
CA ALA A 95 12.11 -3.63 5.45
C ALA A 95 11.73 -4.83 4.55
N ASP A 96 11.37 -5.97 5.13
CA ASP A 96 11.11 -7.22 4.43
C ASP A 96 9.68 -7.73 4.66
N PRO A 97 9.03 -8.35 3.65
CA PRO A 97 7.77 -9.04 3.82
C PRO A 97 7.76 -10.12 4.89
N ASP A 98 8.92 -10.67 5.25
CA ASP A 98 9.04 -11.74 6.24
C ASP A 98 8.53 -11.35 7.63
N TYR A 99 8.58 -10.06 7.97
CA TYR A 99 7.95 -9.54 9.19
C TYR A 99 6.44 -9.84 9.27
N TRP A 100 5.75 -9.83 8.11
CA TRP A 100 4.31 -9.95 7.99
C TRP A 100 3.83 -11.40 7.87
N LYS A 101 4.77 -12.37 7.89
CA LYS A 101 4.46 -13.79 7.91
C LYS A 101 3.80 -14.19 9.23
N MET A 102 2.78 -15.03 9.11
CA MET A 102 2.05 -15.57 10.25
C MET A 102 2.20 -17.07 10.32
N LYS A 103 2.37 -17.61 11.56
CA LYS A 103 2.61 -19.04 11.76
C LYS A 103 1.37 -19.91 11.46
N ASN A 104 0.18 -19.37 11.73
CA ASN A 104 -1.06 -20.14 11.74
C ASN A 104 -2.09 -19.67 10.70
N HIS A 105 -1.73 -18.72 9.84
CA HIS A 105 -2.63 -18.16 8.82
C HIS A 105 -2.01 -18.22 7.43
N SER A 106 -2.86 -18.54 6.46
CA SER A 106 -2.56 -18.39 5.04
C SER A 106 -3.79 -17.77 4.37
N PRO A 107 -3.65 -16.67 3.66
CA PRO A 107 -2.41 -15.94 3.33
C PRO A 107 -1.75 -15.26 4.53
N ASN A 108 -0.53 -14.71 4.36
CA ASN A 108 0.13 -13.86 5.34
C ASN A 108 -0.64 -12.55 5.56
N PHE A 109 -0.30 -11.79 6.61
CA PHE A 109 -1.01 -10.56 6.96
C PHE A 109 -0.98 -9.53 5.83
N ASP A 110 0.19 -9.25 5.26
CA ASP A 110 0.37 -8.32 4.14
C ASP A 110 -0.41 -8.78 2.89
N GLN A 111 -0.36 -10.07 2.58
CA GLN A 111 -1.10 -10.65 1.47
C GLN A 111 -2.62 -10.53 1.67
N ALA A 112 -3.11 -10.77 2.88
CA ALA A 112 -4.53 -10.61 3.20
C ALA A 112 -4.99 -9.14 3.08
N VAL A 113 -4.16 -8.18 3.49
CA VAL A 113 -4.42 -6.75 3.32
C VAL A 113 -4.45 -6.38 1.85
N MET A 114 -3.46 -6.81 1.07
CA MET A 114 -3.41 -6.59 -0.37
C MET A 114 -4.62 -7.20 -1.08
N ASP A 115 -5.04 -8.39 -0.66
CA ASP A 115 -6.27 -9.05 -1.16
C ASP A 115 -7.53 -8.25 -0.83
N HIS A 116 -7.63 -7.73 0.39
CA HIS A 116 -8.79 -6.94 0.81
C HIS A 116 -8.96 -5.69 -0.07
N PHE A 117 -7.89 -4.95 -0.27
CA PHE A 117 -7.91 -3.72 -1.08
C PHE A 117 -7.83 -3.97 -2.59
N LYS A 118 -7.63 -5.21 -3.02
CA LYS A 118 -7.34 -5.57 -4.43
C LYS A 118 -6.16 -4.78 -4.99
N ASP A 119 -5.10 -4.71 -4.20
CA ASP A 119 -3.94 -3.87 -4.40
C ASP A 119 -2.67 -4.65 -4.08
N TRP A 120 -1.95 -5.06 -5.11
CA TRP A 120 -0.79 -5.95 -5.00
C TRP A 120 0.54 -5.22 -5.21
N ASN A 121 0.52 -3.88 -5.35
CA ASN A 121 1.71 -3.07 -5.37
C ASN A 121 2.08 -2.69 -3.93
N SER A 122 3.23 -3.12 -3.46
CA SER A 122 3.62 -2.92 -2.06
C SER A 122 5.03 -2.38 -1.90
N ARG A 123 5.23 -1.60 -0.84
CA ARG A 123 6.54 -1.18 -0.34
C ARG A 123 6.66 -1.48 1.13
N TYR A 124 7.86 -1.81 1.57
CA TYR A 124 8.15 -2.18 2.96
C TYR A 124 9.21 -1.25 3.54
N TYR A 125 8.98 -0.78 4.77
CA TYR A 125 9.91 0.06 5.51
C TYR A 125 10.14 -0.50 6.91
N ASP A 126 11.37 -0.36 7.41
CA ASP A 126 11.72 -0.76 8.78
C ASP A 126 11.44 0.37 9.77
N GLY A 127 10.29 0.32 10.43
CA GLY A 127 9.89 1.26 11.47
C GLY A 127 10.62 1.04 12.80
N SER A 128 11.32 -0.09 12.97
CA SER A 128 12.14 -0.37 14.14
C SER A 128 13.58 0.16 14.04
N LEU A 129 14.03 0.53 12.83
CA LEU A 129 15.38 1.03 12.57
C LEU A 129 16.49 0.03 12.93
N GLY A 130 16.33 -1.23 12.50
CA GLY A 130 17.33 -2.29 12.68
C GLY A 130 17.01 -3.33 13.76
N GLY A 131 15.77 -3.36 14.26
CA GLY A 131 15.30 -4.38 15.18
C GLY A 131 15.98 -4.38 16.55
N ILE A 132 15.95 -5.52 17.25
CA ILE A 132 16.50 -5.66 18.62
C ILE A 132 18.02 -5.57 18.68
N PHE A 133 18.72 -5.83 17.60
CA PHE A 133 20.18 -5.74 17.53
C PHE A 133 20.68 -4.32 17.31
N SER A 134 19.79 -3.38 17.05
CA SER A 134 20.11 -1.97 16.91
C SER A 134 20.05 -1.25 18.24
N LEU A 135 20.94 -0.26 18.43
CA LEU A 135 20.83 0.70 19.53
C LEU A 135 19.52 1.49 19.50
N SER A 136 18.77 1.38 18.40
CA SER A 136 17.47 2.03 18.19
C SER A 136 16.33 1.47 19.05
N TYR A 137 16.51 0.34 19.73
CA TYR A 137 15.48 -0.25 20.59
C TYR A 137 14.93 0.76 21.62
N ASN A 138 15.80 1.60 22.19
CA ASN A 138 15.46 2.64 23.16
C ASN A 138 15.18 4.01 22.53
N MET A 139 15.12 4.12 21.21
CA MET A 139 14.87 5.41 20.54
C MET A 139 13.49 5.94 20.87
N GLN A 140 13.44 7.26 21.06
CA GLN A 140 12.19 7.99 21.30
C GLN A 140 11.31 7.98 20.05
N ILE A 141 10.02 8.19 20.27
CA ILE A 141 9.02 8.33 19.19
C ILE A 141 9.41 9.41 18.18
N SER A 142 9.93 10.56 18.68
CA SER A 142 10.42 11.64 17.82
C SER A 142 11.48 11.19 16.83
N THR A 143 12.45 10.39 17.28
CA THR A 143 13.50 9.87 16.38
C THR A 143 12.91 8.96 15.29
N ARG A 144 11.95 8.09 15.61
CA ARG A 144 11.28 7.25 14.60
C ARG A 144 10.47 8.08 13.62
N PHE A 145 9.79 9.10 14.11
CA PHE A 145 9.11 10.08 13.27
C PHE A 145 10.10 10.76 12.29
N ASP A 146 11.25 11.24 12.77
CA ASP A 146 12.26 11.91 11.94
C ASP A 146 12.80 11.00 10.84
N PHE A 147 13.09 9.73 11.15
CA PHE A 147 13.51 8.76 10.14
C PHE A 147 12.40 8.46 9.12
N GLY A 148 11.16 8.35 9.56
CA GLY A 148 10.00 8.22 8.67
C GLY A 148 9.86 9.44 7.76
N TYR A 149 10.03 10.64 8.31
CA TYR A 149 10.00 11.88 7.54
C TYR A 149 11.08 11.93 6.46
N ILE A 150 12.32 11.57 6.82
CA ILE A 150 13.44 11.49 5.85
C ILE A 150 13.14 10.48 4.74
N ALA A 151 12.60 9.31 5.07
CA ALA A 151 12.22 8.30 4.08
C ALA A 151 11.11 8.81 3.15
N GLY A 152 10.10 9.48 3.72
CA GLY A 152 9.04 10.12 2.95
C GLY A 152 9.58 11.16 1.97
N LEU A 153 10.46 12.05 2.42
CA LEU A 153 11.09 13.04 1.53
C LEU A 153 11.89 12.41 0.39
N ARG A 154 12.58 11.29 0.67
CA ARG A 154 13.36 10.57 -0.34
C ARG A 154 12.47 9.94 -1.41
N ASP A 155 11.36 9.34 -1.00
CA ASP A 155 10.61 8.41 -1.84
C ASP A 155 9.31 8.99 -2.43
N VAL A 156 8.76 10.09 -1.88
CA VAL A 156 7.45 10.63 -2.24
C VAL A 156 7.30 10.93 -3.73
N LYS A 157 8.31 11.54 -4.35
CA LYS A 157 8.26 11.88 -5.77
C LYS A 157 8.15 10.64 -6.65
N ASP A 158 8.95 9.60 -6.35
CA ASP A 158 8.89 8.33 -7.06
C ASP A 158 7.54 7.61 -6.85
N ILE A 159 7.02 7.65 -5.63
CA ILE A 159 5.72 7.09 -5.29
C ILE A 159 4.63 7.76 -6.12
N ILE A 160 4.51 9.09 -6.04
CA ILE A 160 3.45 9.86 -6.71
C ILE A 160 3.52 9.73 -8.23
N SER A 161 4.73 9.67 -8.80
CA SER A 161 4.91 9.52 -10.25
C SER A 161 4.39 8.19 -10.80
N LYS A 162 4.23 7.19 -9.96
CA LYS A 162 3.80 5.83 -10.33
C LYS A 162 2.32 5.55 -10.07
N LEU A 163 1.60 6.49 -9.42
CA LEU A 163 0.18 6.33 -9.14
C LEU A 163 -0.65 6.45 -10.42
N ALA A 164 -1.72 5.64 -10.50
CA ALA A 164 -2.63 5.67 -11.64
C ALA A 164 -3.40 6.99 -11.71
N ARG A 165 -3.64 7.44 -12.94
CA ARG A 165 -4.29 8.70 -13.23
C ARG A 165 -5.44 8.51 -14.20
N ASP A 166 -6.44 9.36 -14.09
CA ASP A 166 -7.52 9.44 -15.07
C ASP A 166 -7.06 10.16 -16.35
N SER A 167 -7.97 10.27 -17.34
CA SER A 167 -7.70 10.97 -18.60
C SER A 167 -7.43 12.48 -18.47
N LYS A 168 -7.71 13.06 -17.30
CA LYS A 168 -7.44 14.46 -16.98
C LYS A 168 -6.14 14.65 -16.20
N GLY A 169 -5.44 13.55 -15.88
CA GLY A 169 -4.21 13.54 -15.10
C GLY A 169 -4.40 13.50 -13.58
N ASN A 170 -5.63 13.42 -13.07
CA ASN A 170 -5.89 13.30 -11.64
C ASN A 170 -5.53 11.91 -11.14
N ILE A 171 -4.95 11.81 -9.96
CA ILE A 171 -4.70 10.55 -9.28
C ILE A 171 -6.04 9.93 -8.86
N ILE A 172 -6.22 8.66 -9.18
CA ILE A 172 -7.44 7.89 -8.87
C ILE A 172 -7.20 6.81 -7.82
N GLU A 173 -6.12 6.94 -7.09
CA GLU A 173 -5.64 5.94 -6.12
C GLU A 173 -5.58 6.45 -4.71
N THR A 174 -5.75 5.52 -3.77
CA THR A 174 -5.47 5.73 -2.35
C THR A 174 -4.14 5.10 -1.99
N ILE A 175 -3.21 5.86 -1.44
CA ILE A 175 -2.03 5.30 -0.78
C ILE A 175 -2.46 4.82 0.60
N LYS A 176 -2.30 3.52 0.86
CA LYS A 176 -2.63 2.89 2.12
C LYS A 176 -1.37 2.59 2.91
N ILE A 177 -1.29 3.07 4.12
CA ILE A 177 -0.15 2.83 5.01
C ILE A 177 -0.60 1.92 6.14
N ILE A 178 0.02 0.75 6.20
CA ILE A 178 -0.22 -0.26 7.23
C ILE A 178 0.98 -0.24 8.17
N SER A 179 0.77 0.14 9.40
CA SER A 179 1.83 0.13 10.41
C SER A 179 1.54 -0.88 11.52
N HIS A 180 2.60 -1.39 12.14
CA HIS A 180 2.51 -2.22 13.33
C HIS A 180 3.48 -1.73 14.39
N SER A 181 3.02 -1.68 15.65
CA SER A 181 3.85 -1.40 16.81
C SER A 181 4.66 -0.10 16.68
N MET A 182 5.99 -0.19 16.68
CA MET A 182 6.90 0.96 16.54
C MET A 182 6.80 1.64 15.18
N GLY A 183 6.29 0.95 14.17
CA GLY A 183 6.08 1.48 12.83
C GLY A 183 5.10 2.64 12.78
N GLY A 184 4.17 2.75 13.73
CA GLY A 184 3.20 3.85 13.78
C GLY A 184 3.83 5.24 13.84
N ALA A 185 4.85 5.44 14.68
CA ALA A 185 5.55 6.72 14.76
C ALA A 185 6.34 7.04 13.47
N TYR A 186 6.93 6.03 12.85
CA TYR A 186 7.60 6.17 11.55
C TYR A 186 6.59 6.54 10.45
N ALA A 187 5.42 5.90 10.44
CA ALA A 187 4.34 6.19 9.50
C ALA A 187 3.88 7.64 9.58
N LYS A 188 3.74 8.21 10.77
CA LYS A 188 3.40 9.63 10.95
C LYS A 188 4.43 10.56 10.33
N GLY A 189 5.72 10.27 10.50
CA GLY A 189 6.80 11.04 9.86
C GLY A 189 6.73 10.93 8.34
N PHE A 190 6.58 9.73 7.82
CA PHE A 190 6.46 9.46 6.39
C PHE A 190 5.28 10.23 5.78
N LEU A 191 4.11 10.11 6.38
CA LEU A 191 2.90 10.83 5.96
C LEU A 191 3.05 12.35 6.01
N LYS A 192 3.74 12.87 7.03
CA LYS A 192 4.03 14.31 7.11
C LYS A 192 4.80 14.79 5.89
N ALA A 193 5.84 14.06 5.46
CA ALA A 193 6.62 14.39 4.27
C ALA A 193 5.77 14.29 2.99
N VAL A 194 4.92 13.27 2.88
CA VAL A 194 4.00 13.10 1.74
C VAL A 194 3.02 14.26 1.67
N MET A 195 2.41 14.66 2.78
CA MET A 195 1.47 15.80 2.83
C MET A 195 2.14 17.13 2.48
N GLU A 196 3.37 17.37 2.92
CA GLU A 196 4.14 18.55 2.54
C GLU A 196 4.48 18.59 1.05
N TYR A 197 4.77 17.43 0.45
CA TYR A 197 4.97 17.33 -0.99
C TYR A 197 3.69 17.66 -1.74
N ILE A 198 2.56 17.09 -1.33
CA ILE A 198 1.24 17.33 -1.93
C ILE A 198 0.88 18.82 -1.88
N GLN A 199 1.11 19.48 -0.75
CA GLN A 199 0.84 20.92 -0.58
C GLN A 199 1.72 21.79 -1.50
N LYS A 200 2.95 21.35 -1.78
CA LYS A 200 3.88 22.07 -2.67
C LYS A 200 3.63 21.78 -4.16
N HIS A 201 2.95 20.67 -4.48
CA HIS A 201 2.71 20.20 -5.84
C HIS A 201 1.23 19.82 -6.05
N PRO A 202 0.28 20.75 -5.79
CA PRO A 202 -1.15 20.44 -5.80
C PRO A 202 -1.65 19.94 -7.16
N GLU A 203 -1.13 20.48 -8.26
CA GLU A 203 -1.54 20.07 -9.62
C GLU A 203 -1.11 18.64 -9.94
N GLU A 204 0.10 18.25 -9.50
CA GLU A 204 0.64 16.90 -9.69
C GLU A 204 -0.10 15.86 -8.82
N CYS A 205 -0.64 16.28 -7.67
CA CYS A 205 -1.23 15.42 -6.66
C CYS A 205 -2.75 15.46 -6.60
N ASN A 206 -3.41 16.11 -7.58
CA ASN A 206 -4.86 16.23 -7.57
C ASN A 206 -5.55 14.87 -7.62
N GLY A 207 -6.55 14.66 -6.76
CA GLY A 207 -7.32 13.42 -6.65
C GLY A 207 -6.76 12.38 -5.68
N ILE A 208 -5.52 12.55 -5.19
CA ILE A 208 -4.89 11.59 -4.27
C ILE A 208 -5.69 11.44 -2.96
N ASN A 209 -5.76 10.21 -2.46
CA ASN A 209 -6.28 9.91 -1.14
C ASN A 209 -5.23 9.18 -0.30
N LEU A 210 -5.25 9.38 1.03
CA LEU A 210 -4.32 8.79 1.97
C LEU A 210 -5.10 8.17 3.13
N ALA A 211 -4.79 6.92 3.46
CA ALA A 211 -5.34 6.23 4.62
C ALA A 211 -4.24 5.49 5.38
N GLU A 212 -4.31 5.54 6.69
CA GLU A 212 -3.36 4.91 7.60
C GLU A 212 -4.09 3.98 8.56
N TYR A 213 -3.52 2.80 8.75
CA TYR A 213 -4.05 1.74 9.60
C TYR A 213 -2.95 1.30 10.57
N ASP A 214 -3.08 1.71 11.83
CA ASP A 214 -2.12 1.43 12.89
C ASP A 214 -2.55 0.23 13.71
N PHE A 215 -1.85 -0.88 13.59
CA PHE A 215 -2.08 -2.08 14.37
C PHE A 215 -1.18 -2.10 15.61
N ALA A 216 -1.77 -2.13 16.79
CA ALA A 216 -1.09 -2.12 18.09
C ALA A 216 0.04 -1.06 18.16
N PRO A 217 -0.20 0.22 17.84
CA PRO A 217 0.85 1.23 17.77
C PRO A 217 1.56 1.39 19.12
N TYR A 218 2.88 1.46 19.13
CA TYR A 218 3.68 1.65 20.34
C TYR A 218 3.54 3.09 20.86
N GLN A 219 3.18 3.26 22.14
CA GLN A 219 2.97 4.56 22.80
C GLN A 219 2.01 5.49 22.01
N PRO A 220 0.80 5.05 21.67
CA PRO A 220 -0.11 5.81 20.81
C PRO A 220 -0.51 7.18 21.39
N GLY A 221 -0.58 7.30 22.71
CA GLY A 221 -0.88 8.57 23.38
C GLY A 221 0.13 9.69 23.15
N SER A 222 1.34 9.37 22.70
CA SER A 222 2.37 10.34 22.31
C SER A 222 2.38 10.62 20.81
N GLN A 223 1.43 10.07 20.06
CA GLN A 223 1.32 10.24 18.61
C GLN A 223 0.10 11.09 18.26
N THR A 224 0.15 11.71 17.09
CA THR A 224 -0.96 12.50 16.53
C THR A 224 -1.12 12.12 15.07
N ALA A 225 -2.36 11.88 14.63
CA ALA A 225 -2.71 11.65 13.24
C ALA A 225 -2.31 12.86 12.38
N ILE A 226 -1.89 12.59 11.16
CA ILE A 226 -1.54 13.65 10.21
C ILE A 226 -2.83 14.23 9.62
N GLU A 227 -2.95 15.55 9.63
CA GLU A 227 -4.10 16.25 9.07
C GLU A 227 -4.28 15.90 7.59
N GLY A 228 -5.49 15.58 7.19
CA GLY A 228 -5.83 15.18 5.83
C GLY A 228 -5.62 13.71 5.53
N VAL A 229 -5.23 12.91 6.52
CA VAL A 229 -5.07 11.46 6.41
C VAL A 229 -6.09 10.76 7.30
N ASP A 230 -6.90 9.87 6.73
CA ASP A 230 -7.74 9.00 7.53
C ASP A 230 -6.86 8.02 8.31
N THR A 231 -6.80 8.20 9.62
CA THR A 231 -6.01 7.34 10.51
C THR A 231 -6.94 6.45 11.33
N TYR A 232 -6.75 5.13 11.23
CA TYR A 232 -7.52 4.11 11.94
C TYR A 232 -6.61 3.35 12.89
N GLN A 233 -6.94 3.35 14.18
CA GLN A 233 -6.17 2.64 15.19
C GLN A 233 -6.88 1.34 15.60
N TYR A 234 -6.14 0.23 15.53
CA TYR A 234 -6.54 -1.10 15.97
C TYR A 234 -5.71 -1.48 17.19
N SER A 235 -6.32 -1.60 18.35
CA SER A 235 -5.61 -1.89 19.61
C SER A 235 -6.45 -2.80 20.49
N HIS A 236 -5.82 -3.73 21.18
CA HIS A 236 -6.48 -4.54 22.23
C HIS A 236 -6.40 -3.84 23.58
N LYS A 237 -7.49 -3.85 24.33
CA LYS A 237 -7.63 -3.12 25.60
C LYS A 237 -6.58 -3.54 26.66
N LYS A 238 -6.09 -4.76 26.60
CA LYS A 238 -5.09 -5.31 27.53
C LYS A 238 -3.70 -5.46 26.92
N ASP A 239 -3.44 -4.81 25.80
CA ASP A 239 -2.09 -4.77 25.23
C ASP A 239 -1.18 -3.89 26.10
N ASN A 240 -0.31 -4.54 26.85
CA ASN A 240 0.61 -3.85 27.78
C ASN A 240 1.76 -3.12 27.05
N ILE A 241 1.98 -3.42 25.75
CA ILE A 241 3.05 -2.84 24.93
C ILE A 241 2.55 -1.59 24.23
N ALA A 242 1.41 -1.66 23.58
CA ALA A 242 0.81 -0.51 22.88
C ALA A 242 0.23 0.51 23.88
N GLY A 243 -0.35 0.05 24.98
CA GLY A 243 -1.12 0.90 25.90
C GLY A 243 -2.51 1.22 25.33
N ASN A 244 -3.36 1.83 26.18
CA ASN A 244 -4.77 2.06 25.89
C ASN A 244 -5.10 3.49 25.48
N THR A 245 -4.13 4.39 25.44
CA THR A 245 -4.37 5.78 25.05
C THR A 245 -4.48 5.89 23.54
N PRO A 246 -5.55 6.49 23.00
CA PRO A 246 -5.69 6.63 21.57
C PRO A 246 -4.65 7.60 20.98
N ILE A 247 -4.26 7.38 19.73
CA ILE A 247 -3.58 8.36 18.90
C ILE A 247 -4.54 9.57 18.75
N ARG A 248 -4.04 10.76 19.02
CA ARG A 248 -4.85 11.98 18.89
C ARG A 248 -5.29 12.16 17.44
N GLY A 249 -6.61 12.27 17.21
CA GLY A 249 -7.19 12.45 15.88
C GLY A 249 -7.41 11.16 15.08
N ALA A 250 -6.99 10.00 15.58
CA ALA A 250 -7.29 8.73 14.94
C ALA A 250 -8.71 8.23 15.30
N LYS A 251 -9.32 7.51 14.37
CA LYS A 251 -10.55 6.76 14.61
C LYS A 251 -10.18 5.44 15.32
N GLN A 252 -10.72 5.26 16.53
CA GLN A 252 -10.56 4.00 17.24
C GLN A 252 -11.47 2.95 16.62
N MET A 253 -10.89 1.87 16.15
CA MET A 253 -11.64 0.74 15.61
C MET A 253 -11.94 -0.26 16.72
N ASP A 254 -13.17 -0.82 16.70
CA ASP A 254 -13.65 -1.67 17.79
C ASP A 254 -12.96 -3.04 17.75
N THR A 255 -11.83 -3.13 18.45
CA THR A 255 -11.13 -4.40 18.75
C THR A 255 -11.25 -4.75 20.23
N TYR A 256 -12.10 -4.03 20.97
CA TYR A 256 -12.09 -3.99 22.43
C TYR A 256 -12.83 -5.14 23.13
N SER A 257 -13.53 -6.00 22.41
CA SER A 257 -14.28 -7.10 23.01
C SER A 257 -13.38 -8.18 23.61
N ASP A 258 -12.08 -8.13 23.35
CA ASP A 258 -11.17 -9.19 23.71
C ASP A 258 -10.38 -8.91 24.99
N GLU A 259 -10.53 -9.80 25.95
CA GLU A 259 -9.71 -9.81 27.15
C GLU A 259 -8.26 -10.24 26.92
N LYS A 260 -7.85 -10.44 25.66
CA LYS A 260 -6.53 -10.93 25.29
C LYS A 260 -5.47 -9.83 25.42
N ARG A 261 -4.34 -10.20 26.04
CA ARG A 261 -3.16 -9.35 26.17
C ARG A 261 -2.24 -9.53 24.97
N ARG A 262 -2.72 -9.26 23.75
CA ARG A 262 -1.96 -9.62 22.57
C ARG A 262 -1.53 -8.38 21.76
N HIS A 263 -0.29 -8.43 21.28
CA HIS A 263 0.35 -7.42 20.48
C HIS A 263 0.71 -7.95 19.07
N SER A 264 0.37 -9.20 18.79
CA SER A 264 0.73 -9.88 17.56
C SER A 264 -0.20 -9.50 16.40
N LEU A 265 0.35 -9.42 15.18
CA LEU A 265 -0.45 -9.26 13.97
C LEU A 265 -1.53 -10.35 13.81
N GLU A 266 -1.26 -11.57 14.28
CA GLU A 266 -2.24 -12.67 14.24
C GLU A 266 -3.55 -12.32 14.95
N ASP A 267 -3.50 -11.49 15.99
CA ASP A 267 -4.68 -11.08 16.75
C ASP A 267 -5.57 -10.10 15.97
N PHE A 268 -5.03 -9.46 14.96
CA PHE A 268 -5.72 -8.47 14.13
C PHE A 268 -6.14 -9.02 12.76
N PHE A 269 -5.85 -10.28 12.45
CA PHE A 269 -6.10 -10.86 11.14
C PHE A 269 -7.56 -10.78 10.69
N ASP A 270 -8.49 -11.05 11.59
CA ASP A 270 -9.92 -11.03 11.27
C ASP A 270 -10.45 -9.61 10.96
N TYR A 271 -9.79 -8.58 11.46
CA TYR A 271 -10.17 -7.18 11.20
C TYR A 271 -9.79 -6.69 9.80
N ILE A 272 -8.88 -7.40 9.09
CA ILE A 272 -8.47 -7.03 7.73
C ILE A 272 -9.68 -6.90 6.80
N LYS A 273 -10.68 -7.77 6.96
CA LYS A 273 -11.92 -7.78 6.14
C LYS A 273 -12.79 -6.53 6.33
N THR A 274 -12.53 -5.75 7.37
CA THR A 274 -13.32 -4.57 7.75
C THR A 274 -12.55 -3.27 7.60
N LEU A 275 -11.35 -3.29 7.00
CA LEU A 275 -10.56 -2.07 6.78
C LEU A 275 -11.31 -1.10 5.88
N PRO A 276 -11.51 0.16 6.32
CA PRO A 276 -12.20 1.17 5.51
C PRO A 276 -11.35 1.61 4.31
N GLU A 277 -11.99 2.05 3.24
CA GLU A 277 -11.30 2.55 2.03
C GLU A 277 -10.72 3.97 2.15
N GLY A 278 -11.02 4.69 3.20
CA GLY A 278 -10.68 6.11 3.36
C GLY A 278 -11.84 7.02 2.94
N SER A 279 -11.86 8.25 3.45
CA SER A 279 -12.99 9.18 3.29
C SER A 279 -12.61 10.58 2.83
N TYR A 280 -11.36 10.80 2.44
CA TYR A 280 -10.90 12.09 1.95
C TYR A 280 -10.13 11.93 0.64
N LYS A 281 -10.20 12.96 -0.20
CA LYS A 281 -9.34 13.13 -1.36
C LYS A 281 -8.78 14.55 -1.38
N ILE A 282 -7.76 14.79 -2.18
CA ILE A 282 -7.21 16.11 -2.39
C ILE A 282 -7.67 16.62 -3.76
N GLU A 283 -8.36 17.75 -3.76
CA GLU A 283 -8.77 18.46 -4.98
C GLU A 283 -8.22 19.89 -4.92
N ASP A 284 -7.52 20.32 -5.96
CA ASP A 284 -6.89 21.65 -6.07
C ASP A 284 -6.10 22.05 -4.80
N GLY A 285 -5.35 21.10 -4.24
CA GLY A 285 -4.54 21.27 -3.04
C GLY A 285 -5.34 21.38 -1.73
N LYS A 286 -6.65 21.15 -1.75
CA LYS A 286 -7.52 21.15 -0.57
C LYS A 286 -7.99 19.75 -0.22
N ILE A 287 -8.11 19.48 1.07
CA ILE A 287 -8.67 18.21 1.58
C ILE A 287 -10.19 18.30 1.44
N VAL A 288 -10.76 17.38 0.65
CA VAL A 288 -12.21 17.26 0.43
C VAL A 288 -12.68 15.92 0.96
N LYS A 289 -13.76 15.91 1.73
CA LYS A 289 -14.38 14.67 2.21
C LYS A 289 -15.17 14.01 1.08
N LEU A 290 -15.01 12.68 0.93
CA LEU A 290 -15.75 11.84 -0.02
C LEU A 290 -17.18 11.58 0.46
#